data_54be853af99c13916933d7142353773b
#
_entry.id   54be853af99c13916933d7142353773b
#
_cell.length_a   1.000
_cell.length_b   1.000
_cell.length_c   1.000
_cell.angle_alpha   90.00
_cell.angle_beta   90.00
_cell.angle_gamma   90.00
#
_symmetry.space_group_name_H-M   'P 1'
#
loop_
_entity.id
_entity.type
_entity.pdbx_description
1 polymer ?
#
loop_
_entity_poly.entity_id
_entity_poly.type
_entity_poly.pdbx_seq_one_letter_code
_entity_poly.pdbx_strand_id
1 'polypeptide(L)'
;MAELCGGNVSDVAASKNTVGVTVASSRGNIYDCKKRPLVNCDTVLKAAIKPCEESLSSIRVIVPESEIPSVYSTLSQGKIAVCASNAVFDEKNIKTAKTVVRYGENSLAPHITGYIDGDGNGVSGIEKCYNDILLSYSGTLKARCGAAASGKLLEGAEITFLKDGYMSAGGVELTVDRDIQKLCESALGKFGIDSGAVVVLDSATSEIRAMASTPSFDRNAPEKSLNDSSSPFLNRAITPYSVGSVFKAVVACAALENGIPTSYSIVCNGKYDLNGEISFGCFKKTGHGNMNMYSAMAESCNPYFISLALKTGKENICAMGENLGLGQKIELADGWETKSGIMPSADSLISEADLCNLAFGQGKLLASPLQMSAVYAAVANNGVYRAPSLMKAVTDETGKEIKRAELPVPRRVMSVDTAKTVTELLRETVVSGSGKRAETECFDAAGKTATAQSGWFDENGNEVTHSWFCGFFPYASPRYVITVFKENGAGGALDCAPVFKYIADGIKR
;
A
#
# COMPACT_ATOMS: atom_id res chain seq x y z
N MET A 1 -37.28 -30.78 -44.34
CA MET A 1 -37.43 -29.44 -43.77
C MET A 1 -38.38 -29.50 -42.55
N ALA A 2 -37.99 -30.18 -41.47
CA ALA A 2 -38.76 -30.20 -40.23
C ALA A 2 -37.88 -30.70 -39.04
N GLU A 3 -36.72 -30.04 -38.82
CA GLU A 3 -35.85 -30.39 -37.67
C GLU A 3 -35.04 -29.15 -37.24
N LEU A 4 -35.71 -28.05 -36.93
CA LEU A 4 -35.03 -26.85 -36.39
C LEU A 4 -35.94 -25.93 -35.58
N CYS A 5 -36.80 -26.44 -34.69
CA CYS A 5 -37.58 -25.62 -33.75
C CYS A 5 -37.91 -26.25 -32.43
N GLY A 6 -37.14 -27.27 -31.96
CA GLY A 6 -37.47 -27.97 -30.70
C GLY A 6 -36.79 -27.48 -29.42
N GLY A 7 -35.73 -26.67 -29.52
CA GLY A 7 -34.88 -26.28 -28.38
C GLY A 7 -35.27 -25.04 -27.59
N ASN A 8 -35.93 -24.10 -28.21
CA ASN A 8 -36.08 -22.75 -27.61
C ASN A 8 -37.45 -22.49 -26.89
N VAL A 9 -38.43 -23.31 -27.06
CA VAL A 9 -39.78 -23.06 -26.48
C VAL A 9 -39.90 -23.64 -25.06
N SER A 10 -39.22 -24.74 -24.77
CA SER A 10 -39.23 -25.34 -23.41
C SER A 10 -38.43 -24.48 -22.41
N ASP A 11 -37.29 -23.91 -22.82
CA ASP A 11 -36.46 -23.06 -21.94
C ASP A 11 -37.11 -21.70 -21.65
N VAL A 12 -37.82 -21.12 -22.62
CA VAL A 12 -38.57 -19.87 -22.45
C VAL A 12 -39.84 -20.09 -21.62
N ALA A 13 -40.50 -21.23 -21.72
CA ALA A 13 -41.66 -21.58 -20.91
C ALA A 13 -41.26 -21.90 -19.46
N ALA A 14 -40.13 -22.58 -19.26
CA ALA A 14 -39.59 -22.88 -17.93
C ALA A 14 -39.15 -21.61 -17.17
N SER A 15 -38.72 -20.54 -17.89
CA SER A 15 -38.32 -19.29 -17.26
C SER A 15 -39.48 -18.43 -16.72
N LYS A 16 -40.70 -18.63 -17.22
CA LYS A 16 -41.87 -17.81 -16.85
C LYS A 16 -42.53 -18.21 -15.52
N ASN A 17 -42.27 -19.39 -15.00
CA ASN A 17 -42.87 -19.90 -13.77
C ASN A 17 -41.83 -20.31 -12.73
N THR A 18 -40.83 -19.49 -12.48
CA THR A 18 -39.85 -19.71 -11.42
C THR A 18 -39.81 -18.50 -10.48
N VAL A 19 -39.67 -18.78 -9.18
CA VAL A 19 -39.36 -17.80 -8.14
C VAL A 19 -37.85 -17.90 -7.86
N GLY A 20 -37.19 -16.76 -7.82
CA GLY A 20 -35.74 -16.65 -7.55
C GLY A 20 -35.45 -15.78 -6.35
N VAL A 21 -34.40 -16.11 -5.60
CA VAL A 21 -33.84 -15.30 -4.53
C VAL A 21 -32.33 -15.13 -4.74
N THR A 22 -31.80 -13.93 -4.51
CA THR A 22 -30.35 -13.70 -4.58
C THR A 22 -29.65 -14.34 -3.40
N VAL A 23 -28.69 -15.23 -3.69
CA VAL A 23 -27.86 -15.92 -2.69
C VAL A 23 -26.60 -15.11 -2.39
N ALA A 24 -25.99 -14.53 -3.43
CA ALA A 24 -24.83 -13.69 -3.31
C ALA A 24 -24.71 -12.73 -4.51
N SER A 25 -24.04 -11.63 -4.29
CA SER A 25 -23.58 -10.73 -5.35
C SER A 25 -22.06 -10.74 -5.39
N SER A 26 -21.49 -10.50 -6.55
CA SER A 26 -20.05 -10.27 -6.74
C SER A 26 -19.84 -8.95 -7.48
N ARG A 27 -18.66 -8.41 -7.37
CA ARG A 27 -18.19 -7.20 -8.03
C ARG A 27 -16.86 -7.49 -8.70
N GLY A 28 -16.49 -6.74 -9.73
CA GLY A 28 -15.23 -6.87 -10.44
C GLY A 28 -14.02 -6.97 -9.50
N ASN A 29 -12.98 -7.63 -9.93
CA ASN A 29 -11.81 -7.96 -9.11
C ASN A 29 -10.77 -6.84 -9.09
N ILE A 30 -9.97 -6.81 -8.02
CA ILE A 30 -8.73 -6.04 -7.92
C ILE A 30 -7.62 -7.06 -7.77
N TYR A 31 -6.74 -7.12 -8.77
CA TYR A 31 -5.66 -8.10 -8.87
C TYR A 31 -4.30 -7.50 -8.55
N ASP A 32 -3.40 -8.37 -8.10
CA ASP A 32 -1.97 -8.08 -8.00
C ASP A 32 -1.29 -8.18 -9.39
N CYS A 33 0.01 -7.87 -9.46
CA CYS A 33 0.81 -7.90 -10.69
C CYS A 33 0.95 -9.29 -11.34
N LYS A 34 0.55 -10.36 -10.65
CA LYS A 34 0.53 -11.76 -11.11
C LYS A 34 -0.90 -12.29 -11.28
N LYS A 35 -1.88 -11.40 -11.38
CA LYS A 35 -3.31 -11.72 -11.51
C LYS A 35 -3.90 -12.54 -10.36
N ARG A 36 -3.35 -12.43 -9.17
CA ARG A 36 -3.91 -13.01 -7.94
C ARG A 36 -4.83 -11.97 -7.28
N PRO A 37 -6.00 -12.35 -6.77
CA PRO A 37 -6.93 -11.39 -6.20
C PRO A 37 -6.40 -10.78 -4.88
N LEU A 38 -6.62 -9.48 -4.70
CA LEU A 38 -6.39 -8.73 -3.45
C LEU A 38 -7.68 -8.57 -2.66
N VAL A 39 -8.83 -8.68 -3.31
CA VAL A 39 -10.19 -8.76 -2.76
C VAL A 39 -10.87 -10.01 -3.31
N ASN A 40 -12.03 -10.43 -2.76
CA ASN A 40 -12.69 -11.69 -3.15
C ASN A 40 -11.81 -12.94 -2.94
N CYS A 41 -10.93 -12.92 -1.95
CA CYS A 41 -9.96 -14.00 -1.69
C CYS A 41 -10.56 -15.18 -0.93
N ASP A 42 -11.64 -14.93 -0.22
CA ASP A 42 -12.27 -15.91 0.69
C ASP A 42 -13.64 -16.29 0.20
N THR A 43 -14.09 -17.49 0.59
CA THR A 43 -15.43 -17.98 0.29
C THR A 43 -16.11 -18.50 1.54
N VAL A 44 -17.43 -18.32 1.59
CA VAL A 44 -18.30 -18.92 2.61
C VAL A 44 -19.35 -19.78 1.95
N LEU A 45 -19.84 -20.80 2.68
CA LEU A 45 -20.97 -21.59 2.23
C LEU A 45 -22.27 -20.86 2.55
N LYS A 46 -23.15 -20.72 1.55
CA LYS A 46 -24.54 -20.29 1.76
C LYS A 46 -25.48 -21.36 1.29
N ALA A 47 -26.54 -21.59 2.06
CA ALA A 47 -27.63 -22.49 1.72
C ALA A 47 -28.82 -21.69 1.17
N ALA A 48 -29.46 -22.24 0.14
CA ALA A 48 -30.83 -21.92 -0.26
C ALA A 48 -31.75 -23.07 0.19
N ILE A 49 -32.78 -22.74 0.95
CA ILE A 49 -33.67 -23.70 1.61
C ILE A 49 -35.08 -23.45 1.16
N LYS A 50 -35.73 -24.47 0.59
CA LYS A 50 -37.14 -24.43 0.20
C LYS A 50 -38.05 -24.75 1.42
N PRO A 51 -39.17 -24.04 1.61
CA PRO A 51 -40.10 -24.34 2.69
C PRO A 51 -40.79 -25.70 2.48
N CYS A 52 -40.44 -26.67 3.31
CA CYS A 52 -41.10 -27.97 3.43
C CYS A 52 -40.83 -28.57 4.84
N GLU A 53 -41.56 -29.59 5.24
CA GLU A 53 -41.42 -30.23 6.55
C GLU A 53 -40.01 -30.78 6.77
N GLU A 54 -39.42 -31.40 5.74
CA GLU A 54 -38.07 -31.96 5.77
C GLU A 54 -37.04 -30.88 6.03
N SER A 55 -37.17 -29.71 5.37
CA SER A 55 -36.27 -28.60 5.57
C SER A 55 -36.37 -28.02 6.97
N LEU A 56 -37.56 -27.92 7.53
CA LEU A 56 -37.78 -27.43 8.89
C LEU A 56 -37.17 -28.34 9.96
N SER A 57 -37.21 -29.65 9.75
CA SER A 57 -36.61 -30.65 10.66
C SER A 57 -35.06 -30.56 10.64
N SER A 58 -34.48 -30.23 9.49
CA SER A 58 -33.03 -30.19 9.29
C SER A 58 -32.38 -28.82 9.59
N ILE A 59 -33.18 -27.78 9.88
CA ILE A 59 -32.73 -26.40 9.98
C ILE A 59 -31.57 -26.20 10.98
N ARG A 60 -31.61 -26.90 12.12
CA ARG A 60 -30.58 -26.80 13.17
C ARG A 60 -29.24 -27.40 12.75
N VAL A 61 -29.21 -28.28 11.76
CA VAL A 61 -27.98 -28.89 11.23
C VAL A 61 -27.36 -27.97 10.17
N ILE A 62 -28.22 -27.32 9.38
CA ILE A 62 -27.82 -26.53 8.20
C ILE A 62 -27.36 -25.13 8.60
N VAL A 63 -28.13 -24.48 9.48
CA VAL A 63 -28.09 -23.04 9.74
C VAL A 63 -27.34 -22.75 11.04
N PRO A 64 -26.44 -21.75 11.07
CA PRO A 64 -25.88 -21.25 12.32
C PRO A 64 -26.98 -20.82 13.31
N GLU A 65 -26.80 -21.10 14.60
CA GLU A 65 -27.79 -20.85 15.63
C GLU A 65 -28.35 -19.41 15.63
N SER A 66 -27.49 -18.45 15.37
CA SER A 66 -27.85 -17.02 15.29
C SER A 66 -28.82 -16.69 14.15
N GLU A 67 -28.82 -17.43 13.07
CA GLU A 67 -29.67 -17.20 11.88
C GLU A 67 -30.98 -18.00 11.88
N ILE A 68 -31.13 -19.00 12.77
CA ILE A 68 -32.32 -19.89 12.82
C ILE A 68 -33.63 -19.11 12.88
N PRO A 69 -33.82 -18.06 13.74
CA PRO A 69 -35.08 -17.36 13.83
C PRO A 69 -35.51 -16.67 12.52
N SER A 70 -34.58 -16.04 11.83
CA SER A 70 -34.84 -15.35 10.58
C SER A 70 -35.13 -16.30 9.43
N VAL A 71 -34.40 -17.39 9.35
CA VAL A 71 -34.63 -18.47 8.37
C VAL A 71 -36.00 -19.11 8.58
N TYR A 72 -36.36 -19.48 9.82
CA TYR A 72 -37.65 -20.03 10.16
C TYR A 72 -38.81 -19.10 9.79
N SER A 73 -38.67 -17.79 10.10
CA SER A 73 -39.65 -16.77 9.72
C SER A 73 -39.86 -16.71 8.20
N THR A 74 -38.77 -16.78 7.42
CA THR A 74 -38.84 -16.74 5.95
C THR A 74 -39.51 -18.00 5.38
N LEU A 75 -39.14 -19.18 5.89
CA LEU A 75 -39.72 -20.47 5.45
C LEU A 75 -41.22 -20.55 5.79
N SER A 76 -41.63 -20.06 6.97
CA SER A 76 -43.05 -20.04 7.36
C SER A 76 -43.93 -19.15 6.49
N GLN A 77 -43.33 -18.17 5.79
CA GLN A 77 -44.01 -17.36 4.77
C GLN A 77 -44.11 -18.05 3.40
N GLY A 78 -43.64 -19.29 3.27
CA GLY A 78 -43.63 -20.01 2.00
C GLY A 78 -42.55 -19.56 1.02
N LYS A 79 -41.52 -18.84 1.48
CA LYS A 79 -40.44 -18.27 0.66
C LYS A 79 -39.17 -19.11 0.79
N ILE A 80 -38.31 -19.06 -0.26
CA ILE A 80 -36.96 -19.65 -0.19
C ILE A 80 -36.13 -18.78 0.79
N ALA A 81 -35.55 -19.44 1.80
CA ALA A 81 -34.61 -18.79 2.72
C ALA A 81 -33.18 -18.94 2.22
N VAL A 82 -32.35 -17.87 2.43
CA VAL A 82 -30.91 -17.89 2.19
C VAL A 82 -30.21 -17.59 3.49
N CYS A 83 -29.21 -18.38 3.84
CA CYS A 83 -28.45 -18.26 5.09
C CYS A 83 -27.02 -18.75 4.92
N ALA A 84 -26.16 -18.50 5.90
CA ALA A 84 -24.90 -19.22 6.03
C ALA A 84 -25.17 -20.72 6.24
N SER A 85 -24.24 -21.58 5.83
CA SER A 85 -24.39 -23.02 5.98
C SER A 85 -23.21 -23.63 6.72
N ASN A 86 -23.55 -24.56 7.66
CA ASN A 86 -22.53 -25.28 8.43
C ASN A 86 -21.93 -26.46 7.62
N ALA A 87 -22.59 -26.92 6.55
CA ALA A 87 -22.15 -28.05 5.74
C ALA A 87 -22.60 -27.93 4.28
N VAL A 88 -22.06 -28.79 3.43
CA VAL A 88 -22.43 -28.87 2.01
C VAL A 88 -23.67 -29.77 1.87
N PHE A 89 -24.72 -29.27 1.18
CA PHE A 89 -25.94 -29.99 0.84
C PHE A 89 -26.18 -29.87 -0.67
N ASP A 90 -26.59 -30.96 -1.29
CA ASP A 90 -27.04 -31.02 -2.69
C ASP A 90 -28.32 -31.87 -2.77
N GLU A 91 -29.35 -31.43 -2.08
CA GLU A 91 -30.64 -32.08 -2.00
C GLU A 91 -31.68 -31.26 -2.77
N LYS A 92 -32.81 -31.88 -3.12
CA LYS A 92 -33.92 -31.27 -3.85
C LYS A 92 -34.42 -29.98 -3.21
N ASN A 93 -34.53 -29.96 -1.89
CA ASN A 93 -35.10 -28.85 -1.10
C ASN A 93 -34.04 -27.95 -0.45
N ILE A 94 -32.77 -28.37 -0.45
CA ILE A 94 -31.67 -27.68 0.21
C ILE A 94 -30.44 -27.80 -0.67
N LYS A 95 -29.93 -26.67 -1.16
CA LYS A 95 -28.66 -26.62 -1.90
C LYS A 95 -27.73 -25.57 -1.37
N THR A 96 -26.47 -25.90 -1.31
CA THR A 96 -25.41 -24.96 -0.90
C THR A 96 -24.54 -24.53 -2.07
N ALA A 97 -24.04 -23.30 -1.99
CA ALA A 97 -23.04 -22.78 -2.91
C ALA A 97 -21.91 -22.10 -2.14
N LYS A 98 -20.68 -22.21 -2.67
CA LYS A 98 -19.57 -21.36 -2.24
C LYS A 98 -19.80 -19.97 -2.80
N THR A 99 -19.81 -18.97 -1.93
CA THR A 99 -19.98 -17.56 -2.29
C THR A 99 -18.78 -16.76 -1.85
N VAL A 100 -18.37 -15.78 -2.65
CA VAL A 100 -17.20 -14.93 -2.35
C VAL A 100 -17.50 -13.93 -1.24
N VAL A 101 -16.47 -13.65 -0.45
CA VAL A 101 -16.43 -12.57 0.53
C VAL A 101 -15.46 -11.50 -0.02
N ARG A 102 -15.98 -10.28 -0.22
CA ARG A 102 -15.15 -9.20 -0.81
C ARG A 102 -13.94 -8.87 0.05
N TYR A 103 -14.13 -8.69 1.35
CA TYR A 103 -13.09 -8.34 2.31
C TYR A 103 -13.05 -9.40 3.42
N GLY A 104 -12.52 -10.57 3.10
CA GLY A 104 -12.26 -11.63 4.04
C GLY A 104 -10.85 -11.52 4.66
N GLU A 105 -10.48 -12.49 5.46
CA GLU A 105 -9.20 -12.55 6.20
C GLU A 105 -7.96 -12.52 5.29
N ASN A 106 -8.09 -13.07 4.08
CA ASN A 106 -7.00 -13.11 3.10
C ASN A 106 -6.95 -11.91 2.17
N SER A 107 -7.84 -10.92 2.34
CA SER A 107 -7.83 -9.68 1.58
C SER A 107 -6.78 -8.72 2.13
N LEU A 108 -5.97 -8.12 1.24
CA LEU A 108 -4.82 -7.29 1.57
C LEU A 108 -5.00 -5.84 1.12
N ALA A 109 -4.05 -5.00 1.52
CA ALA A 109 -3.87 -3.62 1.06
C ALA A 109 -5.12 -2.73 1.23
N PRO A 110 -5.71 -2.63 2.44
CA PRO A 110 -6.95 -1.88 2.64
C PRO A 110 -6.84 -0.40 2.26
N HIS A 111 -5.69 0.24 2.50
CA HIS A 111 -5.45 1.64 2.11
C HIS A 111 -5.20 1.83 0.60
N ILE A 112 -4.96 0.75 -0.16
CA ILE A 112 -4.86 0.76 -1.62
C ILE A 112 -6.20 0.42 -2.22
N THR A 113 -6.74 -0.76 -1.87
CA THR A 113 -8.00 -1.25 -2.45
C THR A 113 -9.18 -0.36 -2.08
N GLY A 114 -9.20 0.17 -0.86
CA GLY A 114 -10.33 0.93 -0.33
C GLY A 114 -11.48 0.04 0.10
N TYR A 115 -12.67 0.63 0.18
CA TYR A 115 -13.90 -0.06 0.58
C TYR A 115 -15.11 0.47 -0.19
N ILE A 116 -16.22 -0.28 -0.13
CA ILE A 116 -17.53 0.06 -0.71
C ILE A 116 -18.52 0.42 0.38
N ASP A 117 -19.54 1.22 0.03
CA ASP A 117 -20.70 1.50 0.89
C ASP A 117 -21.74 0.37 0.88
N GLY A 118 -22.84 0.57 1.61
CA GLY A 118 -23.94 -0.39 1.68
C GLY A 118 -24.68 -0.61 0.35
N ASP A 119 -24.59 0.33 -0.57
CA ASP A 119 -25.17 0.28 -1.91
C ASP A 119 -24.22 -0.36 -2.94
N GLY A 120 -22.98 -0.68 -2.51
CA GLY A 120 -21.97 -1.32 -3.35
C GLY A 120 -21.14 -0.34 -4.16
N ASN A 121 -21.17 0.96 -3.87
CA ASN A 121 -20.33 1.96 -4.53
C ASN A 121 -18.97 2.10 -3.84
N GLY A 122 -17.93 2.34 -4.62
CA GLY A 122 -16.58 2.59 -4.10
C GLY A 122 -16.46 3.93 -3.38
N VAL A 123 -15.99 3.90 -2.13
CA VAL A 123 -15.86 5.10 -1.27
C VAL A 123 -14.42 5.64 -1.27
N SER A 124 -13.43 4.76 -1.31
CA SER A 124 -12.01 5.14 -1.26
C SER A 124 -11.14 4.21 -2.11
N GLY A 125 -9.89 4.59 -2.33
CA GLY A 125 -8.89 3.78 -3.02
C GLY A 125 -9.30 3.36 -4.42
N ILE A 126 -8.85 2.20 -4.85
CA ILE A 126 -9.15 1.62 -6.18
C ILE A 126 -10.64 1.34 -6.36
N GLU A 127 -11.35 0.97 -5.29
CA GLU A 127 -12.81 0.79 -5.33
C GLU A 127 -13.52 2.05 -5.83
N LYS A 128 -13.06 3.23 -5.39
CA LYS A 128 -13.60 4.52 -5.81
C LYS A 128 -13.14 4.91 -7.21
N CYS A 129 -11.84 4.85 -7.48
CA CYS A 129 -11.27 5.32 -8.74
C CYS A 129 -11.78 4.53 -9.94
N TYR A 130 -12.01 3.24 -9.77
CA TYR A 130 -12.49 2.34 -10.82
C TYR A 130 -13.91 1.82 -10.55
N ASN A 131 -14.73 2.62 -9.83
CA ASN A 131 -16.07 2.21 -9.44
C ASN A 131 -16.90 1.68 -10.60
N ASP A 132 -16.99 2.42 -11.71
CA ASP A 132 -17.82 2.06 -12.86
C ASP A 132 -17.33 0.79 -13.57
N ILE A 133 -16.01 0.63 -13.69
CA ILE A 133 -15.40 -0.57 -14.24
C ILE A 133 -15.70 -1.77 -13.34
N LEU A 134 -15.50 -1.64 -12.03
CA LEU A 134 -15.76 -2.72 -11.08
C LEU A 134 -17.25 -3.06 -11.00
N LEU A 135 -18.15 -2.08 -11.14
CA LEU A 135 -19.60 -2.30 -11.23
C LEU A 135 -20.02 -3.01 -12.52
N SER A 136 -19.38 -2.70 -13.66
CA SER A 136 -19.71 -3.34 -14.94
C SER A 136 -19.45 -4.85 -14.96
N TYR A 137 -18.58 -5.34 -14.07
CA TYR A 137 -18.30 -6.76 -13.85
C TYR A 137 -18.99 -7.34 -12.61
N SER A 138 -20.03 -6.65 -12.12
CA SER A 138 -20.86 -7.19 -11.03
C SER A 138 -21.77 -8.31 -11.53
N GLY A 139 -22.06 -9.25 -10.66
CA GLY A 139 -22.94 -10.36 -11.00
C GLY A 139 -23.65 -10.93 -9.78
N THR A 140 -24.64 -11.77 -10.03
CA THR A 140 -25.45 -12.40 -8.98
C THR A 140 -25.50 -13.91 -9.12
N LEU A 141 -25.51 -14.58 -7.97
CA LEU A 141 -25.87 -15.99 -7.82
C LEU A 141 -27.29 -16.03 -7.28
N LYS A 142 -28.23 -16.59 -8.05
CA LYS A 142 -29.65 -16.71 -7.68
C LYS A 142 -30.01 -18.17 -7.48
N ALA A 143 -30.71 -18.48 -6.38
CA ALA A 143 -31.40 -19.75 -6.23
C ALA A 143 -32.78 -19.62 -6.88
N ARG A 144 -33.16 -20.57 -7.74
CA ARG A 144 -34.45 -20.63 -8.43
C ARG A 144 -35.17 -21.92 -8.10
N CYS A 145 -36.49 -21.84 -8.01
CA CYS A 145 -37.36 -23.02 -7.85
C CYS A 145 -38.63 -22.79 -8.68
N GLY A 146 -39.15 -23.87 -9.26
CA GLY A 146 -40.42 -23.84 -9.99
C GLY A 146 -41.56 -23.37 -9.12
N ALA A 147 -42.46 -22.51 -9.67
CA ALA A 147 -43.59 -21.97 -8.96
C ALA A 147 -44.87 -22.01 -9.83
N ALA A 148 -46.02 -22.04 -9.20
CA ALA A 148 -47.30 -21.84 -9.85
C ALA A 148 -47.46 -20.36 -10.28
N ALA A 149 -48.46 -20.05 -11.13
CA ALA A 149 -48.77 -18.69 -11.53
C ALA A 149 -49.09 -17.76 -10.35
N SER A 150 -49.52 -18.31 -9.22
CA SER A 150 -49.75 -17.58 -7.95
C SER A 150 -48.45 -17.22 -7.20
N GLY A 151 -47.27 -17.64 -7.69
CA GLY A 151 -45.99 -17.51 -6.97
C GLY A 151 -45.75 -18.60 -5.91
N LYS A 152 -46.69 -19.51 -5.66
CA LYS A 152 -46.50 -20.62 -4.72
C LYS A 152 -45.52 -21.63 -5.31
N LEU A 153 -44.49 -22.02 -4.53
CA LEU A 153 -43.49 -22.99 -4.93
C LEU A 153 -44.12 -24.36 -5.18
N LEU A 154 -43.72 -25.01 -6.28
CA LEU A 154 -44.20 -26.35 -6.62
C LEU A 154 -43.56 -27.41 -5.72
N GLU A 155 -44.34 -28.33 -5.21
CA GLU A 155 -43.88 -29.38 -4.29
C GLU A 155 -42.77 -30.25 -4.90
N GLY A 156 -42.92 -30.61 -6.18
CA GLY A 156 -41.98 -31.43 -6.94
C GLY A 156 -40.74 -30.69 -7.44
N ALA A 157 -40.71 -29.36 -7.39
CA ALA A 157 -39.64 -28.58 -7.98
C ALA A 157 -38.37 -28.57 -7.09
N GLU A 158 -37.23 -28.68 -7.75
CA GLU A 158 -35.89 -28.66 -7.15
C GLU A 158 -35.32 -27.23 -7.15
N ILE A 159 -34.48 -26.88 -6.17
CA ILE A 159 -33.69 -25.69 -6.17
C ILE A 159 -32.58 -25.83 -7.20
N THR A 160 -32.40 -24.81 -8.05
CA THR A 160 -31.28 -24.70 -8.98
C THR A 160 -30.58 -23.37 -8.79
N PHE A 161 -29.26 -23.32 -9.07
CA PHE A 161 -28.52 -22.10 -9.05
C PHE A 161 -28.32 -21.54 -10.47
N LEU A 162 -28.61 -20.23 -10.64
CA LEU A 162 -28.30 -19.48 -11.83
C LEU A 162 -27.19 -18.48 -11.51
N LYS A 163 -26.13 -18.52 -12.31
CA LYS A 163 -25.07 -17.49 -12.30
C LYS A 163 -25.35 -16.48 -13.40
N ASP A 164 -25.48 -15.23 -13.04
CA ASP A 164 -25.67 -14.11 -13.94
C ASP A 164 -24.48 -13.15 -13.72
N GLY A 165 -23.41 -13.30 -14.52
CA GLY A 165 -22.15 -12.57 -14.36
C GLY A 165 -21.40 -12.85 -13.03
N TYR A 166 -21.89 -13.74 -12.19
CA TYR A 166 -21.33 -13.99 -10.86
C TYR A 166 -19.90 -14.52 -10.93
N MET A 167 -18.98 -13.85 -10.20
CA MET A 167 -17.55 -14.12 -10.21
C MET A 167 -16.91 -13.96 -11.61
N SER A 168 -17.31 -12.93 -12.35
CA SER A 168 -16.56 -12.49 -13.55
C SER A 168 -15.08 -12.27 -13.21
N ALA A 169 -14.19 -12.60 -14.16
CA ALA A 169 -12.76 -12.33 -14.02
C ALA A 169 -12.38 -10.87 -14.36
N GLY A 170 -13.37 -10.05 -14.76
CA GLY A 170 -13.13 -8.65 -15.11
C GLY A 170 -12.78 -7.78 -13.89
N GLY A 171 -11.99 -6.74 -14.14
CA GLY A 171 -11.58 -5.80 -13.11
C GLY A 171 -10.31 -5.03 -13.44
N VAL A 172 -9.50 -4.77 -12.42
CA VAL A 172 -8.25 -4.00 -12.54
C VAL A 172 -7.05 -4.77 -11.99
N GLU A 173 -5.90 -4.61 -12.63
CA GLU A 173 -4.62 -5.20 -12.23
C GLU A 173 -3.69 -4.08 -11.73
N LEU A 174 -3.14 -4.27 -10.53
CA LEU A 174 -2.20 -3.35 -9.89
C LEU A 174 -0.76 -3.82 -10.08
N THR A 175 0.20 -2.94 -9.82
CA THR A 175 1.63 -3.26 -9.79
C THR A 175 2.05 -3.97 -8.49
N VAL A 176 1.19 -3.98 -7.48
CA VAL A 176 1.39 -4.62 -6.18
C VAL A 176 1.64 -6.11 -6.33
N ASP A 177 2.64 -6.65 -5.63
CA ASP A 177 2.84 -8.09 -5.46
C ASP A 177 2.22 -8.53 -4.13
N ARG A 178 1.27 -9.45 -4.19
CA ARG A 178 0.51 -9.93 -3.03
C ARG A 178 1.40 -10.50 -1.93
N ASP A 179 2.47 -11.21 -2.28
CA ASP A 179 3.35 -11.81 -1.29
C ASP A 179 4.18 -10.75 -0.57
N ILE A 180 4.69 -9.74 -1.33
CA ILE A 180 5.45 -8.64 -0.75
C ILE A 180 4.52 -7.76 0.11
N GLN A 181 3.29 -7.49 -0.33
CA GLN A 181 2.31 -6.73 0.45
C GLN A 181 1.99 -7.42 1.79
N LYS A 182 1.71 -8.73 1.74
CA LYS A 182 1.45 -9.53 2.96
C LYS A 182 2.63 -9.52 3.92
N LEU A 183 3.86 -9.62 3.37
CA LEU A 183 5.08 -9.56 4.16
C LEU A 183 5.23 -8.19 4.85
N CYS A 184 4.95 -7.09 4.15
CA CYS A 184 5.01 -5.74 4.70
C CYS A 184 3.96 -5.52 5.80
N GLU A 185 2.70 -5.94 5.59
CA GLU A 185 1.65 -5.84 6.60
C GLU A 185 2.00 -6.67 7.86
N SER A 186 2.50 -7.88 7.66
CA SER A 186 2.95 -8.74 8.76
C SER A 186 4.15 -8.15 9.51
N ALA A 187 5.07 -7.49 8.80
CA ALA A 187 6.23 -6.85 9.40
C ALA A 187 5.83 -5.69 10.33
N LEU A 188 4.89 -4.85 9.93
CA LEU A 188 4.39 -3.75 10.76
C LEU A 188 3.88 -4.28 12.11
N GLY A 189 3.02 -5.32 12.10
CA GLY A 189 2.53 -5.94 13.33
C GLY A 189 3.63 -6.63 14.14
N LYS A 190 4.50 -7.39 13.48
CA LYS A 190 5.58 -8.14 14.16
C LYS A 190 6.55 -7.24 14.93
N PHE A 191 6.85 -6.06 14.40
CA PHE A 191 7.79 -5.12 15.00
C PHE A 191 7.13 -4.02 15.84
N GLY A 192 5.81 -4.12 16.12
CA GLY A 192 5.08 -3.16 16.95
C GLY A 192 5.10 -1.75 16.37
N ILE A 193 4.94 -1.64 15.05
CA ILE A 193 4.72 -0.35 14.40
C ILE A 193 3.21 -0.10 14.40
N ASP A 194 2.72 0.53 15.46
CA ASP A 194 1.30 0.81 15.63
C ASP A 194 0.83 1.96 14.72
N SER A 195 1.74 2.89 14.38
CA SER A 195 1.48 4.03 13.52
C SER A 195 2.66 4.24 12.58
N GLY A 196 2.49 3.89 11.30
CA GLY A 196 3.59 3.96 10.34
C GLY A 196 3.25 3.37 8.98
N ALA A 197 4.28 3.18 8.16
CA ALA A 197 4.13 2.66 6.81
C ALA A 197 5.38 1.94 6.30
N VAL A 198 5.15 1.05 5.35
CA VAL A 198 6.19 0.45 4.51
C VAL A 198 5.82 0.65 3.04
N VAL A 199 6.79 1.10 2.26
CA VAL A 199 6.69 1.19 0.79
C VAL A 199 7.79 0.35 0.17
N VAL A 200 7.44 -0.47 -0.82
CA VAL A 200 8.38 -1.25 -1.63
C VAL A 200 8.19 -0.88 -3.10
N LEU A 201 9.26 -0.37 -3.73
CA LEU A 201 9.28 -0.09 -5.16
C LEU A 201 10.22 -1.07 -5.89
N ASP A 202 9.89 -1.37 -7.13
CA ASP A 202 10.84 -1.90 -8.10
C ASP A 202 11.82 -0.79 -8.47
N SER A 203 13.12 -1.04 -8.35
CA SER A 203 14.14 -0.01 -8.53
C SER A 203 14.24 0.50 -9.97
N ALA A 204 13.97 -0.33 -10.96
CA ALA A 204 14.10 0.01 -12.37
C ALA A 204 12.85 0.71 -12.94
N THR A 205 11.66 0.26 -12.51
CA THR A 205 10.39 0.74 -13.07
C THR A 205 9.66 1.73 -12.16
N SER A 206 10.05 1.81 -10.87
CA SER A 206 9.34 2.52 -9.79
C SER A 206 7.89 2.05 -9.60
N GLU A 207 7.53 0.86 -10.08
CA GLU A 207 6.25 0.23 -9.79
C GLU A 207 6.13 -0.07 -8.30
N ILE A 208 4.99 0.23 -7.71
CA ILE A 208 4.70 -0.02 -6.30
C ILE A 208 4.44 -1.51 -6.12
N ARG A 209 5.41 -2.24 -5.52
CA ARG A 209 5.27 -3.67 -5.20
C ARG A 209 4.53 -3.92 -3.90
N ALA A 210 4.63 -2.97 -2.95
CA ALA A 210 3.82 -2.96 -1.75
C ALA A 210 3.69 -1.53 -1.20
N MET A 211 2.57 -1.24 -0.57
CA MET A 211 2.32 -0.01 0.17
C MET A 211 1.40 -0.35 1.35
N ALA A 212 1.99 -0.58 2.51
CA ALA A 212 1.30 -0.91 3.75
C ALA A 212 1.29 0.27 4.70
N SER A 213 0.16 0.52 5.35
CA SER A 213 -0.02 1.57 6.36
C SER A 213 -0.74 1.00 7.58
N THR A 214 -0.39 1.49 8.77
CA THR A 214 -0.98 1.10 10.05
C THR A 214 -1.21 2.35 10.92
N PRO A 215 -2.26 2.37 11.79
CA PRO A 215 -3.28 1.33 11.91
C PRO A 215 -4.15 1.20 10.66
N SER A 216 -4.83 0.07 10.55
CA SER A 216 -5.78 -0.22 9.49
C SER A 216 -7.22 -0.22 10.01
N PHE A 217 -8.18 -0.27 9.11
CA PHE A 217 -9.62 -0.25 9.42
C PHE A 217 -10.33 -1.50 8.89
N ASP A 218 -11.44 -1.88 9.54
CA ASP A 218 -12.31 -2.94 9.04
C ASP A 218 -13.16 -2.41 7.87
N ARG A 219 -12.91 -2.93 6.67
CA ARG A 219 -13.65 -2.55 5.45
C ARG A 219 -15.11 -2.99 5.44
N ASN A 220 -15.47 -3.99 6.28
CA ASN A 220 -16.86 -4.45 6.43
C ASN A 220 -17.66 -3.64 7.46
N ALA A 221 -16.95 -2.86 8.31
CA ALA A 221 -17.56 -2.03 9.35
C ALA A 221 -16.76 -0.71 9.52
N PRO A 222 -16.59 0.10 8.44
CA PRO A 222 -15.74 1.29 8.46
C PRO A 222 -16.22 2.33 9.47
N GLU A 223 -17.50 2.37 9.78
CA GLU A 223 -18.10 3.27 10.76
C GLU A 223 -17.49 3.14 12.17
N LYS A 224 -16.99 1.94 12.55
CA LYS A 224 -16.32 1.73 13.84
C LYS A 224 -15.01 2.50 13.99
N SER A 225 -14.41 2.86 12.86
CA SER A 225 -13.12 3.56 12.80
C SER A 225 -13.23 5.07 12.59
N LEU A 226 -14.46 5.62 12.41
CA LEU A 226 -14.65 7.04 12.08
C LEU A 226 -14.16 8.00 13.16
N ASN A 227 -14.32 7.62 14.43
CA ASN A 227 -13.95 8.45 15.58
C ASN A 227 -12.70 7.92 16.30
N ASP A 228 -11.95 7.04 15.68
CA ASP A 228 -10.72 6.51 16.25
C ASP A 228 -9.59 7.54 16.13
N SER A 229 -9.06 7.97 17.30
CA SER A 229 -8.00 8.98 17.41
C SER A 229 -6.68 8.54 16.74
N SER A 230 -6.47 7.25 16.53
CA SER A 230 -5.32 6.71 15.82
C SER A 230 -5.37 6.94 14.29
N SER A 231 -6.48 7.49 13.78
CA SER A 231 -6.69 7.83 12.36
C SER A 231 -6.42 6.65 11.40
N PRO A 232 -7.17 5.52 11.52
CA PRO A 232 -6.90 4.32 10.74
C PRO A 232 -7.18 4.46 9.23
N PHE A 233 -7.96 5.46 8.80
CA PHE A 233 -8.16 5.78 7.39
C PHE A 233 -6.99 6.52 6.74
N LEU A 234 -6.07 7.07 7.56
CA LEU A 234 -4.92 7.81 7.05
C LEU A 234 -3.91 6.85 6.42
N ASN A 235 -3.69 6.98 5.12
CA ASN A 235 -2.61 6.25 4.46
C ASN A 235 -1.28 6.97 4.70
N ARG A 236 -0.53 6.51 5.69
CA ARG A 236 0.74 7.09 6.11
C ARG A 236 1.84 6.94 5.07
N ALA A 237 1.72 5.99 4.16
CA ALA A 237 2.69 5.81 3.06
C ALA A 237 2.71 6.99 2.08
N ILE A 238 1.60 7.73 1.96
CA ILE A 238 1.43 8.87 1.05
C ILE A 238 1.19 10.20 1.78
N THR A 239 1.28 10.20 3.09
CA THR A 239 1.15 11.42 3.93
C THR A 239 2.53 12.03 4.14
N PRO A 240 2.71 13.35 3.94
CA PRO A 240 3.98 14.02 4.13
C PRO A 240 4.34 14.21 5.61
N TYR A 241 5.61 13.96 5.94
CA TYR A 241 6.22 14.12 7.26
C TYR A 241 7.59 14.76 7.17
N SER A 242 8.13 15.23 8.28
CA SER A 242 9.55 15.59 8.42
C SER A 242 10.42 14.36 8.16
N VAL A 243 11.41 14.49 7.27
CA VAL A 243 12.18 13.33 6.79
C VAL A 243 13.50 13.10 7.50
N GLY A 244 14.11 14.17 8.02
CA GLY A 244 15.39 14.09 8.72
C GLY A 244 16.52 13.59 7.82
N SER A 245 17.46 12.89 8.42
CA SER A 245 18.74 12.48 7.81
C SER A 245 18.64 11.61 6.56
N VAL A 246 17.48 11.09 6.16
CA VAL A 246 17.33 10.41 4.85
C VAL A 246 17.45 11.40 3.69
N PHE A 247 17.21 12.70 3.93
CA PHE A 247 17.44 13.76 2.93
C PHE A 247 18.91 14.01 2.62
N LYS A 248 19.84 13.59 3.48
CA LYS A 248 21.29 13.74 3.23
C LYS A 248 21.76 13.06 1.95
N ALA A 249 21.04 12.05 1.46
CA ALA A 249 21.28 11.47 0.15
C ALA A 249 21.06 12.50 -0.98
N VAL A 250 20.01 13.33 -0.89
CA VAL A 250 19.73 14.42 -1.85
C VAL A 250 20.82 15.48 -1.81
N VAL A 251 21.27 15.87 -0.61
CA VAL A 251 22.36 16.85 -0.44
C VAL A 251 23.66 16.32 -1.03
N ALA A 252 23.97 15.02 -0.83
CA ALA A 252 25.16 14.40 -1.43
C ALA A 252 25.07 14.36 -2.97
N CYS A 253 23.90 14.03 -3.54
CA CYS A 253 23.67 14.08 -4.99
C CYS A 253 23.93 15.51 -5.52
N ALA A 254 23.34 16.51 -4.91
CA ALA A 254 23.52 17.90 -5.31
C ALA A 254 24.99 18.34 -5.23
N ALA A 255 25.69 17.99 -4.17
CA ALA A 255 27.09 18.34 -3.97
C ALA A 255 28.01 17.71 -5.03
N LEU A 256 27.81 16.41 -5.32
CA LEU A 256 28.61 15.68 -6.31
C LEU A 256 28.36 16.20 -7.73
N GLU A 257 27.10 16.49 -8.12
CA GLU A 257 26.76 17.09 -9.41
C GLU A 257 27.34 18.49 -9.56
N ASN A 258 27.63 19.19 -8.45
CA ASN A 258 28.31 20.48 -8.45
C ASN A 258 29.83 20.36 -8.26
N GLY A 259 30.41 19.17 -8.47
CA GLY A 259 31.84 18.95 -8.49
C GLY A 259 32.54 18.97 -7.12
N ILE A 260 31.78 18.88 -6.00
CA ILE A 260 32.39 18.77 -4.68
C ILE A 260 32.83 17.31 -4.47
N PRO A 261 34.13 17.02 -4.30
CA PRO A 261 34.64 15.67 -4.23
C PRO A 261 34.32 15.01 -2.90
N THR A 262 34.27 13.67 -2.88
CA THR A 262 34.08 12.88 -1.64
C THR A 262 35.15 13.10 -0.59
N SER A 263 36.33 13.59 -0.99
CA SER A 263 37.46 13.96 -0.10
C SER A 263 37.25 15.27 0.64
N TYR A 264 36.23 16.10 0.26
CA TYR A 264 35.88 17.28 1.05
C TYR A 264 35.68 16.88 2.51
N SER A 265 36.37 17.60 3.42
CA SER A 265 36.42 17.21 4.82
C SER A 265 36.31 18.40 5.76
N ILE A 266 35.77 18.11 6.95
CA ILE A 266 35.71 19.04 8.08
C ILE A 266 36.04 18.34 9.38
N VAL A 267 36.28 19.10 10.45
CA VAL A 267 36.39 18.59 11.82
C VAL A 267 35.02 18.81 12.50
N CYS A 268 34.37 17.71 12.89
CA CYS A 268 33.13 17.76 13.70
C CYS A 268 33.46 17.78 15.19
N ASN A 269 33.17 18.88 15.86
CA ASN A 269 33.33 19.07 17.30
C ASN A 269 32.02 18.91 18.10
N GLY A 270 31.01 18.23 17.51
CA GLY A 270 29.72 17.97 18.16
C GLY A 270 28.65 19.05 17.85
N LYS A 271 28.99 20.13 17.17
CA LYS A 271 28.09 21.18 16.73
C LYS A 271 28.64 21.92 15.51
N TYR A 272 27.77 22.65 14.84
CA TYR A 272 28.11 23.64 13.81
C TYR A 272 27.62 25.01 14.29
N ASP A 273 28.54 25.95 14.47
CA ASP A 273 28.21 27.31 14.89
C ASP A 273 28.12 28.20 13.64
N LEU A 274 26.94 28.74 13.39
CA LEU A 274 26.69 29.66 12.28
C LEU A 274 26.86 31.08 12.81
N ASN A 275 27.88 31.79 12.30
CA ASN A 275 28.18 33.21 12.60
C ASN A 275 28.27 33.52 14.11
N GLY A 276 28.48 32.52 14.95
CA GLY A 276 28.57 32.70 16.41
C GLY A 276 27.22 32.91 17.15
N GLU A 277 26.11 32.97 16.41
CA GLU A 277 24.79 33.28 16.98
C GLU A 277 23.90 32.03 17.08
N ILE A 278 23.93 31.15 16.07
CA ILE A 278 23.07 29.95 16.00
C ILE A 278 23.96 28.71 15.99
N SER A 279 23.61 27.74 16.82
CA SER A 279 24.34 26.46 16.91
C SER A 279 23.46 25.29 16.57
N PHE A 280 23.91 24.43 15.64
CA PHE A 280 23.26 23.20 15.21
C PHE A 280 23.99 21.99 15.80
N GLY A 281 23.31 21.24 16.66
CA GLY A 281 23.88 20.09 17.33
C GLY A 281 24.10 18.87 16.42
N CYS A 282 25.19 18.15 16.66
CA CYS A 282 25.36 16.80 16.14
C CYS A 282 24.77 15.78 17.08
N PHE A 283 24.40 14.59 16.57
CA PHE A 283 23.98 13.47 17.39
C PHE A 283 25.07 13.10 18.41
N LYS A 284 26.32 13.01 17.99
CA LYS A 284 27.47 12.78 18.88
C LYS A 284 27.95 14.12 19.46
N LYS A 285 27.54 14.42 20.67
CA LYS A 285 27.84 15.71 21.34
C LYS A 285 29.34 15.98 21.52
N THR A 286 30.17 14.91 21.62
CA THR A 286 31.64 15.02 21.73
C THR A 286 32.32 15.24 20.38
N GLY A 287 31.55 15.23 19.28
CA GLY A 287 32.07 15.32 17.93
C GLY A 287 32.55 13.99 17.34
N HIS A 288 32.67 13.96 16.03
CA HIS A 288 33.14 12.81 15.25
C HIS A 288 34.63 12.92 14.88
N GLY A 289 35.26 14.08 15.08
CA GLY A 289 36.60 14.38 14.58
C GLY A 289 36.60 14.65 13.07
N ASN A 290 37.65 14.22 12.37
CA ASN A 290 37.77 14.42 10.92
C ASN A 290 36.71 13.59 10.17
N MET A 291 35.88 14.28 9.36
CA MET A 291 34.79 13.70 8.58
C MET A 291 34.98 14.04 7.11
N ASN A 292 34.95 13.03 6.25
CA ASN A 292 34.73 13.14 4.80
C ASN A 292 33.30 12.68 4.46
N MET A 293 32.93 12.67 3.17
CA MET A 293 31.56 12.36 2.76
C MET A 293 31.15 10.92 3.15
N TYR A 294 32.05 9.92 3.08
CA TYR A 294 31.78 8.54 3.48
C TYR A 294 31.52 8.42 4.98
N SER A 295 32.46 8.85 5.80
CA SER A 295 32.31 8.77 7.25
C SER A 295 31.14 9.63 7.76
N ALA A 296 30.89 10.78 7.16
CA ALA A 296 29.78 11.65 7.52
C ALA A 296 28.40 11.06 7.15
N MET A 297 28.28 10.37 6.03
CA MET A 297 27.04 9.66 5.65
C MET A 297 26.82 8.48 6.59
N ALA A 298 27.86 7.68 6.86
CA ALA A 298 27.80 6.52 7.76
C ALA A 298 27.37 6.92 9.18
N GLU A 299 28.03 7.90 9.77
CA GLU A 299 27.76 8.40 11.13
C GLU A 299 26.64 9.44 11.18
N SER A 300 26.03 9.77 10.06
CA SER A 300 24.95 10.78 9.98
C SER A 300 25.34 12.16 10.55
N CYS A 301 26.57 12.64 10.30
CA CYS A 301 27.12 13.85 10.89
C CYS A 301 26.42 15.13 10.38
N ASN A 302 25.67 15.83 11.26
CA ASN A 302 24.98 17.06 10.89
C ASN A 302 25.94 18.21 10.52
N PRO A 303 27.01 18.53 11.33
CA PRO A 303 27.95 19.56 10.97
C PRO A 303 28.59 19.42 9.59
N TYR A 304 28.90 18.18 9.18
CA TYR A 304 29.42 17.91 7.84
C TYR A 304 28.41 18.29 6.76
N PHE A 305 27.18 17.81 6.88
CA PHE A 305 26.14 18.07 5.86
C PHE A 305 25.71 19.53 5.82
N ILE A 306 25.75 20.25 6.95
CA ILE A 306 25.54 21.70 6.98
C ILE A 306 26.66 22.40 6.17
N SER A 307 27.92 22.11 6.47
CA SER A 307 29.06 22.68 5.72
C SER A 307 29.00 22.32 4.23
N LEU A 308 28.65 21.09 3.90
CA LEU A 308 28.47 20.65 2.52
C LEU A 308 27.35 21.42 1.82
N ALA A 309 26.20 21.62 2.49
CA ALA A 309 25.06 22.34 1.94
C ALA A 309 25.37 23.83 1.69
N LEU A 310 26.02 24.47 2.63
CA LEU A 310 26.47 25.88 2.46
C LEU A 310 27.42 26.02 1.28
N LYS A 311 28.31 25.04 1.07
CA LYS A 311 29.23 25.02 -0.06
C LYS A 311 28.54 24.68 -1.39
N THR A 312 27.50 23.83 -1.38
CA THR A 312 26.73 23.43 -2.57
C THR A 312 25.81 24.55 -3.06
N GLY A 313 25.26 25.35 -2.13
CA GLY A 313 24.29 26.40 -2.39
C GLY A 313 22.85 25.88 -2.37
N LYS A 314 21.96 26.76 -1.91
CA LYS A 314 20.51 26.43 -1.76
C LYS A 314 19.83 26.13 -3.09
N GLU A 315 20.22 26.83 -4.16
CA GLU A 315 19.67 26.65 -5.51
C GLU A 315 19.88 25.21 -6.01
N ASN A 316 21.09 24.69 -5.86
CA ASN A 316 21.46 23.35 -6.32
C ASN A 316 20.76 22.25 -5.51
N ILE A 317 20.62 22.43 -4.19
CA ILE A 317 19.95 21.46 -3.33
C ILE A 317 18.43 21.45 -3.59
N CYS A 318 17.81 22.62 -3.71
CA CYS A 318 16.39 22.74 -4.02
C CYS A 318 16.06 22.13 -5.40
N ALA A 319 16.83 22.49 -6.42
CA ALA A 319 16.68 21.95 -7.77
C ALA A 319 16.85 20.41 -7.80
N MET A 320 17.83 19.86 -7.07
CA MET A 320 18.01 18.41 -6.96
C MET A 320 16.80 17.75 -6.30
N GLY A 321 16.27 18.30 -5.22
CA GLY A 321 15.07 17.79 -4.55
C GLY A 321 13.85 17.81 -5.47
N GLU A 322 13.60 18.89 -6.19
CA GLU A 322 12.51 19.02 -7.17
C GLU A 322 12.68 18.04 -8.33
N ASN A 323 13.90 17.88 -8.85
CA ASN A 323 14.21 16.91 -9.90
C ASN A 323 13.98 15.47 -9.44
N LEU A 324 14.14 15.18 -8.18
CA LEU A 324 13.84 13.88 -7.54
C LEU A 324 12.36 13.74 -7.13
N GLY A 325 11.48 14.67 -7.54
CA GLY A 325 10.02 14.58 -7.36
C GLY A 325 9.52 15.04 -5.98
N LEU A 326 10.38 15.61 -5.14
CA LEU A 326 9.93 16.19 -3.87
C LEU A 326 9.11 17.46 -4.13
N GLY A 327 8.09 17.70 -3.32
CA GLY A 327 7.17 18.82 -3.52
C GLY A 327 6.17 18.62 -4.67
N GLN A 328 6.14 17.45 -5.32
CA GLN A 328 5.24 17.11 -6.42
C GLN A 328 4.21 16.06 -6.02
N LYS A 329 3.03 16.13 -6.60
CA LYS A 329 2.02 15.10 -6.47
C LYS A 329 2.39 13.88 -7.31
N ILE A 330 1.98 12.70 -6.86
CA ILE A 330 2.12 11.44 -7.60
C ILE A 330 0.70 10.96 -7.89
N GLU A 331 0.39 10.73 -9.17
CA GLU A 331 -0.86 10.09 -9.59
C GLU A 331 -0.73 8.58 -9.41
N LEU A 332 -1.55 8.02 -8.52
CA LEU A 332 -1.57 6.57 -8.22
C LEU A 332 -2.56 5.82 -9.10
N ALA A 333 -3.68 6.47 -9.41
CA ALA A 333 -4.76 5.95 -10.23
C ALA A 333 -5.57 7.11 -10.80
N ASP A 334 -6.46 6.84 -11.77
CA ASP A 334 -7.32 7.85 -12.40
C ASP A 334 -8.04 8.70 -11.33
N GLY A 335 -7.64 9.97 -11.20
CA GLY A 335 -8.19 10.91 -10.22
C GLY A 335 -7.75 10.71 -8.76
N TRP A 336 -6.76 9.84 -8.50
CA TRP A 336 -6.18 9.66 -7.17
C TRP A 336 -4.73 10.12 -7.14
N GLU A 337 -4.54 11.36 -6.69
CA GLU A 337 -3.23 11.96 -6.48
C GLU A 337 -2.85 11.95 -4.99
N THR A 338 -1.54 11.86 -4.71
CA THR A 338 -1.00 12.07 -3.37
C THR A 338 -0.96 13.55 -3.01
N LYS A 339 -0.73 13.86 -1.73
CA LYS A 339 -0.31 15.21 -1.34
C LYS A 339 1.11 15.46 -1.89
N SER A 340 1.40 16.71 -2.28
CA SER A 340 2.70 17.09 -2.83
C SER A 340 3.84 17.07 -1.81
N GLY A 341 3.54 17.18 -0.52
CA GLY A 341 4.56 17.54 0.46
C GLY A 341 5.05 18.99 0.27
N ILE A 342 6.20 19.29 0.81
CA ILE A 342 6.86 20.60 0.69
C ILE A 342 8.34 20.36 0.39
N MET A 343 8.79 20.75 -0.81
CA MET A 343 10.21 21.00 -1.10
C MET A 343 10.37 22.53 -1.12
N PRO A 344 11.14 23.14 -0.21
CA PRO A 344 11.29 24.58 -0.21
C PRO A 344 11.99 25.04 -1.49
N SER A 345 11.50 26.14 -2.08
CA SER A 345 12.24 26.83 -3.16
C SER A 345 13.46 27.57 -2.58
N ALA A 346 14.46 27.83 -3.42
CA ALA A 346 15.64 28.59 -3.00
C ALA A 346 15.26 29.96 -2.42
N ASP A 347 14.28 30.64 -3.01
CA ASP A 347 13.82 31.96 -2.53
C ASP A 347 13.09 31.89 -1.17
N SER A 348 12.50 30.75 -0.84
CA SER A 348 11.83 30.54 0.44
C SER A 348 12.81 30.30 1.61
N LEU A 349 14.06 29.98 1.31
CA LEU A 349 15.16 29.87 2.27
C LEU A 349 15.80 31.26 2.46
N ILE A 350 15.23 32.04 3.39
CA ILE A 350 15.57 33.44 3.59
C ILE A 350 16.92 33.60 4.29
N SER A 351 17.25 32.70 5.22
CA SER A 351 18.47 32.73 6.01
C SER A 351 19.38 31.53 5.75
N GLU A 352 20.65 31.65 6.05
CA GLU A 352 21.59 30.52 6.06
C GLU A 352 21.13 29.43 7.06
N ALA A 353 20.45 29.82 8.14
CA ALA A 353 19.91 28.88 9.11
C ALA A 353 18.81 27.99 8.51
N ASP A 354 18.00 28.51 7.55
CA ASP A 354 17.03 27.70 6.82
C ASP A 354 17.74 26.63 5.98
N LEU A 355 18.85 26.98 5.31
CA LEU A 355 19.65 26.03 4.55
C LEU A 355 20.34 25.01 5.47
N CYS A 356 20.84 25.44 6.63
CA CYS A 356 21.41 24.55 7.64
C CYS A 356 20.39 23.49 8.11
N ASN A 357 19.13 23.88 8.36
CA ASN A 357 18.06 22.95 8.70
C ASN A 357 17.75 22.00 7.55
N LEU A 358 17.64 22.50 6.32
CA LEU A 358 17.39 21.69 5.14
C LEU A 358 18.50 20.65 4.92
N ALA A 359 19.77 21.00 5.21
CA ALA A 359 20.94 20.12 5.02
C ALA A 359 20.80 18.73 5.68
N PHE A 360 20.06 18.64 6.77
CA PHE A 360 19.79 17.37 7.46
C PHE A 360 18.29 17.01 7.48
N GLY A 361 17.51 17.56 6.54
CA GLY A 361 16.12 17.18 6.30
C GLY A 361 15.12 17.72 7.31
N GLN A 362 15.38 18.89 7.88
CA GLN A 362 14.53 19.59 8.83
C GLN A 362 14.01 20.93 8.27
N GLY A 363 13.31 21.70 9.08
CA GLY A 363 12.73 22.98 8.69
C GLY A 363 11.44 22.80 7.88
N LYS A 364 11.37 23.45 6.71
CA LYS A 364 10.12 23.46 5.89
C LYS A 364 9.89 22.19 5.07
N LEU A 365 10.88 21.30 4.98
CA LEU A 365 10.80 20.09 4.14
C LEU A 365 9.82 19.07 4.71
N LEU A 366 8.84 18.67 3.90
CA LEU A 366 7.91 17.57 4.19
C LEU A 366 7.81 16.64 2.98
N ALA A 367 8.02 15.35 3.18
CA ALA A 367 7.83 14.34 2.13
C ALA A 367 7.19 13.07 2.68
N SER A 368 6.46 12.37 1.81
CA SER A 368 5.87 11.09 2.16
C SER A 368 6.86 9.93 2.04
N PRO A 369 6.62 8.79 2.71
CA PRO A 369 7.40 7.56 2.51
C PRO A 369 7.51 7.16 1.04
N LEU A 370 6.45 7.32 0.26
CA LEU A 370 6.45 7.04 -1.18
C LEU A 370 7.39 7.98 -1.95
N GLN A 371 7.39 9.27 -1.66
CA GLN A 371 8.31 10.23 -2.30
C GLN A 371 9.77 9.90 -1.94
N MET A 372 10.06 9.59 -0.68
CA MET A 372 11.41 9.19 -0.29
C MET A 372 11.83 7.86 -0.93
N SER A 373 10.89 6.92 -1.10
CA SER A 373 11.18 5.69 -1.88
C SER A 373 11.57 6.01 -3.32
N ALA A 374 10.91 6.96 -3.98
CA ALA A 374 11.22 7.39 -5.34
C ALA A 374 12.60 8.05 -5.45
N VAL A 375 12.99 8.84 -4.45
CA VAL A 375 14.35 9.43 -4.35
C VAL A 375 15.41 8.32 -4.34
N TYR A 376 15.24 7.33 -3.46
CA TYR A 376 16.18 6.21 -3.35
C TYR A 376 16.14 5.29 -4.57
N ALA A 377 14.97 5.16 -5.24
CA ALA A 377 14.87 4.44 -6.51
C ALA A 377 15.68 5.11 -7.61
N ALA A 378 15.68 6.44 -7.69
CA ALA A 378 16.50 7.17 -8.67
C ALA A 378 18.00 6.94 -8.45
N VAL A 379 18.48 6.92 -7.20
CA VAL A 379 19.86 6.56 -6.86
C VAL A 379 20.15 5.12 -7.27
N ALA A 380 19.31 4.17 -6.86
CA ALA A 380 19.45 2.74 -7.16
C ALA A 380 19.38 2.45 -8.67
N ASN A 381 18.71 3.30 -9.46
CA ASN A 381 18.55 3.20 -10.91
C ASN A 381 19.54 4.10 -11.69
N ASN A 382 20.77 4.21 -11.22
CA ASN A 382 21.84 4.94 -11.89
C ASN A 382 21.47 6.39 -12.25
N GLY A 383 20.74 7.07 -11.40
CA GLY A 383 20.38 8.49 -11.56
C GLY A 383 19.17 8.76 -12.46
N VAL A 384 18.37 7.74 -12.73
CA VAL A 384 17.12 7.87 -13.50
C VAL A 384 15.92 7.87 -12.57
N TYR A 385 15.27 9.01 -12.41
CA TYR A 385 14.00 9.15 -11.70
C TYR A 385 12.82 8.74 -12.57
N ARG A 386 11.90 8.03 -11.98
CA ARG A 386 10.56 7.77 -12.52
C ARG A 386 9.56 7.93 -11.38
N ALA A 387 8.43 8.60 -11.62
CA ALA A 387 7.37 8.68 -10.63
C ALA A 387 6.82 7.27 -10.32
N PRO A 388 6.52 6.95 -9.06
CA PRO A 388 5.89 5.69 -8.70
C PRO A 388 4.55 5.48 -9.42
N SER A 389 4.26 4.23 -9.79
CA SER A 389 3.01 3.84 -10.45
C SER A 389 2.35 2.67 -9.73
N LEU A 390 1.01 2.71 -9.62
CA LEU A 390 0.20 1.71 -8.94
C LEU A 390 -0.63 0.87 -9.90
N MET A 391 -1.14 1.50 -10.98
CA MET A 391 -1.98 0.82 -11.97
C MET A 391 -1.15 0.09 -12.99
N LYS A 392 -1.59 -1.12 -13.37
CA LYS A 392 -0.99 -1.92 -14.43
C LYS A 392 -1.93 -2.06 -15.63
N ALA A 393 -3.17 -2.52 -15.41
CA ALA A 393 -4.10 -2.75 -16.50
C ALA A 393 -5.57 -2.81 -16.04
N VAL A 394 -6.49 -2.73 -17.01
CA VAL A 394 -7.90 -3.12 -16.89
C VAL A 394 -8.07 -4.46 -17.61
N THR A 395 -8.85 -5.39 -17.03
CA THR A 395 -9.12 -6.73 -17.59
C THR A 395 -10.60 -6.89 -17.92
N ASP A 396 -10.91 -7.67 -19.00
CA ASP A 396 -12.27 -8.06 -19.37
C ASP A 396 -12.81 -9.22 -18.51
N GLU A 397 -14.04 -9.65 -18.82
CA GLU A 397 -14.74 -10.73 -18.10
C GLU A 397 -14.03 -12.08 -18.14
N THR A 398 -13.05 -12.26 -19.04
CA THR A 398 -12.22 -13.47 -19.15
C THR A 398 -10.89 -13.33 -18.41
N GLY A 399 -10.59 -12.13 -17.85
CA GLY A 399 -9.32 -11.81 -17.23
C GLY A 399 -8.22 -11.41 -18.22
N LYS A 400 -8.56 -11.17 -19.48
CA LYS A 400 -7.63 -10.68 -20.50
C LYS A 400 -7.47 -9.16 -20.37
N GLU A 401 -6.22 -8.68 -20.50
CA GLU A 401 -5.90 -7.25 -20.49
C GLU A 401 -6.50 -6.55 -21.72
N ILE A 402 -7.29 -5.49 -21.48
CA ILE A 402 -7.94 -4.67 -22.53
C ILE A 402 -7.40 -3.24 -22.57
N LYS A 403 -6.85 -2.73 -21.48
CA LYS A 403 -6.22 -1.41 -21.39
C LYS A 403 -5.05 -1.48 -20.44
N ARG A 404 -3.83 -1.17 -20.89
CA ARG A 404 -2.65 -1.05 -20.05
C ARG A 404 -2.46 0.40 -19.60
N ALA A 405 -2.06 0.59 -18.34
CA ALA A 405 -1.67 1.90 -17.85
C ALA A 405 -0.34 2.33 -18.49
N GLU A 406 -0.24 3.61 -18.81
CA GLU A 406 1.01 4.18 -19.28
C GLU A 406 1.98 4.35 -18.09
N LEU A 407 3.21 3.89 -18.27
CA LEU A 407 4.25 4.12 -17.26
C LEU A 407 4.71 5.58 -17.31
N PRO A 408 4.93 6.21 -16.14
CA PRO A 408 5.50 7.55 -16.08
C PRO A 408 6.83 7.65 -16.85
N VAL A 409 7.04 8.76 -17.55
CA VAL A 409 8.25 8.97 -18.37
C VAL A 409 9.48 9.07 -17.46
N PRO A 410 10.54 8.28 -17.70
CA PRO A 410 11.76 8.38 -16.91
C PRO A 410 12.56 9.65 -17.31
N ARG A 411 13.25 10.24 -16.35
CA ARG A 411 14.16 11.34 -16.59
C ARG A 411 15.48 11.15 -15.86
N ARG A 412 16.59 11.43 -16.51
CA ARG A 412 17.90 11.45 -15.84
C ARG A 412 18.01 12.73 -15.00
N VAL A 413 18.27 12.56 -13.73
CA VAL A 413 18.31 13.67 -12.74
C VAL A 413 19.70 13.86 -12.14
N MET A 414 20.57 12.87 -12.30
CA MET A 414 22.00 12.92 -11.94
C MET A 414 22.81 11.99 -12.84
N SER A 415 24.12 12.17 -12.85
CA SER A 415 25.06 11.32 -13.57
C SER A 415 25.10 9.90 -12.98
N VAL A 416 25.55 8.95 -13.80
CA VAL A 416 25.75 7.55 -13.33
C VAL A 416 26.80 7.51 -12.23
N ASP A 417 27.84 8.31 -12.34
CA ASP A 417 28.95 8.34 -11.37
C ASP A 417 28.49 8.90 -10.03
N THR A 418 27.68 9.95 -10.03
CA THR A 418 27.04 10.47 -8.80
C THR A 418 26.16 9.41 -8.15
N ALA A 419 25.30 8.75 -8.92
CA ALA A 419 24.40 7.72 -8.38
C ALA A 419 25.19 6.54 -7.77
N LYS A 420 26.27 6.08 -8.43
CA LYS A 420 27.15 5.04 -7.90
C LYS A 420 27.84 5.48 -6.62
N THR A 421 28.42 6.70 -6.61
CA THR A 421 29.08 7.22 -5.42
C THR A 421 28.10 7.32 -4.23
N VAL A 422 26.89 7.84 -4.46
CA VAL A 422 25.88 7.90 -3.39
C VAL A 422 25.46 6.50 -2.95
N THR A 423 25.38 5.52 -3.85
CA THR A 423 25.13 4.11 -3.51
C THR A 423 26.22 3.56 -2.58
N GLU A 424 27.50 3.86 -2.83
CA GLU A 424 28.62 3.49 -1.97
C GLU A 424 28.54 4.16 -0.59
N LEU A 425 28.18 5.46 -0.54
CA LEU A 425 27.96 6.20 0.71
C LEU A 425 26.86 5.56 1.55
N LEU A 426 25.76 5.14 0.90
CA LEU A 426 24.64 4.46 1.57
C LEU A 426 25.00 3.04 2.00
N ARG A 427 25.86 2.34 1.23
CA ARG A 427 26.41 1.03 1.64
C ARG A 427 27.25 1.16 2.90
N GLU A 428 28.14 2.16 2.96
CA GLU A 428 28.97 2.42 4.14
C GLU A 428 28.14 2.64 5.41
N THR A 429 26.97 3.30 5.28
CA THR A 429 26.03 3.49 6.40
C THR A 429 25.54 2.16 6.98
N VAL A 430 25.32 1.15 6.14
CA VAL A 430 24.88 -0.18 6.57
C VAL A 430 26.04 -1.03 7.08
N VAL A 431 27.21 -0.94 6.46
CA VAL A 431 28.39 -1.74 6.86
C VAL A 431 28.98 -1.28 8.19
N SER A 432 29.29 0.02 8.30
CA SER A 432 30.05 0.56 9.44
C SER A 432 29.25 1.54 10.30
N GLY A 433 28.16 2.14 9.76
CA GLY A 433 27.48 3.29 10.34
C GLY A 433 26.19 2.98 11.09
N SER A 434 25.32 3.97 11.11
CA SER A 434 24.03 3.97 11.84
C SER A 434 23.00 2.96 11.31
N GLY A 435 23.21 2.40 10.11
CA GLY A 435 22.31 1.46 9.45
C GLY A 435 22.62 -0.03 9.64
N LYS A 436 23.58 -0.43 10.47
CA LYS A 436 24.03 -1.81 10.64
C LYS A 436 22.92 -2.84 10.86
N ARG A 437 21.81 -2.45 11.50
CA ARG A 437 20.69 -3.35 11.76
C ARG A 437 19.85 -3.67 10.50
N ALA A 438 20.13 -2.97 9.38
CA ALA A 438 19.49 -3.24 8.10
C ALA A 438 20.28 -4.24 7.25
N GLU A 439 21.47 -4.67 7.67
CA GLU A 439 22.27 -5.67 6.94
C GLU A 439 21.49 -6.99 6.86
N THR A 440 21.27 -7.47 5.62
CA THR A 440 20.47 -8.65 5.35
C THR A 440 21.34 -9.93 5.37
N GLU A 441 20.71 -11.09 5.52
CA GLU A 441 21.41 -12.37 5.53
C GLU A 441 21.69 -12.87 4.11
N CYS A 442 20.85 -12.47 3.16
CA CYS A 442 20.88 -13.00 1.80
C CYS A 442 21.50 -12.05 0.78
N PHE A 443 21.53 -10.75 1.08
CA PHE A 443 21.94 -9.69 0.15
C PHE A 443 22.66 -8.57 0.87
N ASP A 444 23.64 -7.97 0.20
CA ASP A 444 24.17 -6.68 0.64
C ASP A 444 23.11 -5.58 0.46
N ALA A 445 22.90 -4.77 1.47
CA ALA A 445 21.97 -3.66 1.44
C ALA A 445 22.69 -2.31 1.49
N ALA A 446 22.06 -1.26 0.96
CA ALA A 446 22.48 0.13 1.10
C ALA A 446 21.29 0.98 1.57
N GLY A 447 21.54 1.94 2.46
CA GLY A 447 20.44 2.74 2.98
C GLY A 447 20.85 3.75 4.04
N LYS A 448 19.87 4.49 4.52
CA LYS A 448 20.04 5.57 5.51
C LYS A 448 18.95 5.53 6.57
N THR A 449 19.35 5.71 7.82
CA THR A 449 18.48 5.92 8.97
C THR A 449 18.19 7.40 9.16
N ALA A 450 17.01 7.74 9.70
CA ALA A 450 16.77 9.04 10.27
C ALA A 450 15.92 8.96 11.54
N THR A 451 16.13 9.96 12.39
CA THR A 451 15.25 10.34 13.49
C THR A 451 14.92 11.80 13.23
N ALA A 452 13.69 12.06 12.80
CA ALA A 452 13.24 13.38 12.38
C ALA A 452 12.39 14.02 13.49
N GLN A 453 12.68 15.25 13.83
CA GLN A 453 11.87 16.05 14.74
C GLN A 453 10.52 16.35 14.07
N SER A 454 9.42 16.14 14.80
CA SER A 454 8.08 16.37 14.27
C SER A 454 7.60 17.81 14.48
N GLY A 455 8.22 18.55 15.38
CA GLY A 455 7.74 19.83 15.87
C GLY A 455 6.58 19.73 16.88
N TRP A 456 6.17 18.50 17.25
CA TRP A 456 5.18 18.22 18.27
C TRP A 456 5.85 17.82 19.57
N PHE A 457 5.19 18.08 20.70
CA PHE A 457 5.69 17.75 22.03
C PHE A 457 4.68 16.84 22.73
N ASP A 458 5.20 15.86 23.47
CA ASP A 458 4.38 14.98 24.30
C ASP A 458 3.90 15.71 25.59
N GLU A 459 3.09 15.04 26.39
CA GLU A 459 2.55 15.58 27.66
C GLU A 459 3.65 15.93 28.67
N ASN A 460 4.85 15.37 28.51
CA ASN A 460 6.01 15.62 29.35
C ASN A 460 6.92 16.73 28.82
N GLY A 461 6.56 17.32 27.66
CA GLY A 461 7.34 18.36 26.99
C GLY A 461 8.55 17.82 26.21
N ASN A 462 8.63 16.51 25.95
CA ASN A 462 9.66 15.96 25.07
C ASN A 462 9.20 16.08 23.63
N GLU A 463 10.13 16.46 22.74
CA GLU A 463 9.84 16.54 21.32
C GLU A 463 9.61 15.14 20.73
N VAL A 464 8.46 14.98 20.08
CA VAL A 464 8.11 13.75 19.38
C VAL A 464 8.95 13.62 18.12
N THR A 465 9.49 12.43 17.87
CA THR A 465 10.31 12.17 16.70
C THR A 465 9.71 11.08 15.81
N HIS A 466 10.01 11.15 14.51
CA HIS A 466 9.65 10.11 13.55
C HIS A 466 10.88 9.29 13.18
N SER A 467 10.70 7.99 13.08
CA SER A 467 11.75 7.05 12.67
C SER A 467 11.63 6.70 11.20
N TRP A 468 12.77 6.72 10.48
CA TRP A 468 12.85 6.35 9.07
C TRP A 468 14.01 5.41 8.79
N PHE A 469 13.80 4.54 7.83
CA PHE A 469 14.86 3.87 7.09
C PHE A 469 14.48 3.84 5.61
N CYS A 470 15.35 4.37 4.75
CA CYS A 470 15.22 4.28 3.31
C CYS A 470 16.43 3.56 2.76
N GLY A 471 16.23 2.52 1.95
CA GLY A 471 17.34 1.74 1.41
C GLY A 471 16.89 0.83 0.27
N PHE A 472 17.85 0.12 -0.31
CA PHE A 472 17.62 -0.81 -1.41
C PHE A 472 18.55 -2.01 -1.33
N PHE A 473 18.16 -3.07 -2.02
CA PHE A 473 18.93 -4.32 -2.12
C PHE A 473 18.61 -5.05 -3.43
N PRO A 474 19.50 -5.95 -3.91
CA PRO A 474 20.90 -6.09 -3.53
C PRO A 474 21.68 -4.79 -3.85
N TYR A 475 22.73 -4.51 -3.07
CA TYR A 475 23.56 -3.32 -3.27
C TYR A 475 24.17 -3.23 -4.69
N ALA A 476 24.79 -4.33 -5.16
CA ALA A 476 25.51 -4.33 -6.44
C ALA A 476 24.59 -4.26 -7.68
N SER A 477 23.33 -4.72 -7.55
CA SER A 477 22.34 -4.70 -8.61
C SER A 477 20.95 -4.50 -7.98
N PRO A 478 20.60 -3.25 -7.63
CA PRO A 478 19.38 -2.96 -6.89
C PRO A 478 18.13 -3.45 -7.62
N ARG A 479 17.30 -4.19 -6.91
CA ARG A 479 16.03 -4.72 -7.42
C ARG A 479 14.84 -4.10 -6.72
N TYR A 480 14.94 -3.90 -5.40
CA TYR A 480 13.87 -3.34 -4.59
C TYR A 480 14.38 -2.19 -3.73
N VAL A 481 13.56 -1.16 -3.65
CA VAL A 481 13.74 -0.06 -2.71
C VAL A 481 12.69 -0.20 -1.63
N ILE A 482 13.09 -0.11 -0.36
CA ILE A 482 12.19 -0.20 0.77
C ILE A 482 12.34 1.05 1.63
N THR A 483 11.23 1.72 1.90
CA THR A 483 11.13 2.76 2.92
C THR A 483 10.25 2.26 4.06
N VAL A 484 10.78 2.32 5.27
CA VAL A 484 10.06 2.05 6.51
C VAL A 484 9.94 3.35 7.30
N PHE A 485 8.75 3.64 7.76
CA PHE A 485 8.40 4.84 8.52
C PHE A 485 7.60 4.48 9.77
N LYS A 486 7.92 5.11 10.90
CA LYS A 486 7.15 5.01 12.15
C LYS A 486 6.94 6.39 12.75
N GLU A 487 5.69 6.75 13.02
CA GLU A 487 5.36 7.91 13.84
C GLU A 487 5.78 7.65 15.29
N ASN A 488 6.15 8.69 16.00
CA ASN A 488 6.48 8.64 17.42
C ASN A 488 7.52 7.56 17.76
N GLY A 489 8.60 7.48 16.95
CA GLY A 489 9.61 6.45 17.05
C GLY A 489 10.83 6.87 17.87
N ALA A 490 11.57 5.87 18.35
CA ALA A 490 12.79 6.03 19.14
C ALA A 490 14.05 6.23 18.27
N GLY A 491 13.92 6.04 16.95
CA GLY A 491 15.00 6.23 15.98
C GLY A 491 15.06 5.18 14.88
N GLY A 492 15.42 5.61 13.69
CA GLY A 492 15.42 4.75 12.49
C GLY A 492 16.27 3.48 12.59
N ALA A 493 17.38 3.55 13.33
CA ALA A 493 18.23 2.38 13.57
C ALA A 493 17.58 1.33 14.48
N LEU A 494 16.71 1.75 15.39
CA LEU A 494 16.03 0.86 16.33
C LEU A 494 14.71 0.33 15.78
N ASP A 495 13.89 1.24 15.22
CA ASP A 495 12.53 0.94 14.82
C ASP A 495 12.45 0.41 13.37
N CYS A 496 13.14 1.07 12.43
CA CYS A 496 12.90 0.86 10.99
C CYS A 496 13.92 -0.05 10.31
N ALA A 497 15.20 0.01 10.69
CA ALA A 497 16.23 -0.80 10.08
C ALA A 497 16.01 -2.33 10.25
N PRO A 498 15.56 -2.85 11.42
CA PRO A 498 15.22 -4.27 11.57
C PRO A 498 14.03 -4.70 10.71
N VAL A 499 13.05 -3.81 10.49
CA VAL A 499 11.89 -4.06 9.63
C VAL A 499 12.32 -4.16 8.18
N PHE A 500 13.19 -3.24 7.72
CA PHE A 500 13.80 -3.32 6.40
C PHE A 500 14.50 -4.66 6.19
N LYS A 501 15.39 -5.08 7.13
CA LYS A 501 16.08 -6.37 7.08
C LYS A 501 15.09 -7.52 6.93
N TYR A 502 14.07 -7.56 7.79
CA TYR A 502 13.08 -8.64 7.79
C TYR A 502 12.34 -8.76 6.45
N ILE A 503 11.95 -7.61 5.88
CA ILE A 503 11.26 -7.59 4.58
C ILE A 503 12.22 -8.00 3.45
N ALA A 504 13.44 -7.46 3.44
CA ALA A 504 14.44 -7.79 2.42
C ALA A 504 14.81 -9.28 2.43
N ASP A 505 15.03 -9.88 3.61
CA ASP A 505 15.30 -11.31 3.75
C ASP A 505 14.07 -12.18 3.40
N GLY A 506 12.85 -11.67 3.59
CA GLY A 506 11.61 -12.36 3.27
C GLY A 506 11.22 -12.32 1.78
N ILE A 507 11.75 -11.38 1.01
CA ILE A 507 11.54 -11.33 -0.44
C ILE A 507 12.45 -12.37 -1.10
N LYS A 508 11.89 -13.54 -1.42
CA LYS A 508 12.60 -14.63 -2.09
C LYS A 508 13.08 -14.21 -3.49
N ARG A 509 14.21 -14.75 -3.88
CA ARG A 509 14.81 -14.61 -5.22
C ARG A 509 13.92 -15.14 -6.34
#